data_5f2d77371016f60cf16eea62cb5682c1
#
_entry.id   5f2d77371016f60cf16eea62cb5682c1
#
_cell.length_a   1.000
_cell.length_b   1.000
_cell.length_c   1.000
_cell.angle_alpha   90.00
_cell.angle_beta   90.00
_cell.angle_gamma   90.00
#
_symmetry.space_group_name_H-M   'P 1'
#
loop_
_entity.id
_entity.type
_entity.pdbx_description
1 polymer ?
#
loop_
_entity_poly.entity_id
_entity_poly.type
_entity_poly.pdbx_seq_one_letter_code
_entity_poly.pdbx_strand_id
1 'polypeptide(L)'
;YEVFRTNVIYDKIDKPKSVVIDKRTVPFAVHKAVNDNAVKQFTDEINAEQFKKGFDIQRDSLIRLDLVVGENSSVLIFSFHHILMDGYCAAMIADIIMKNYGKMIGRQCDNDVEYVPFSTYQDWIVAQDMSKSCEYWKEYLKGISSVQPLDLVQFGSDKKKNIGHSSLTIEFTPLETQGLISIASVGNATLNICMQWLWGLTLCRNFSCDKAVFGTVVSYRPAEFDNAEQILGPMINTVPVVFACNKDNPITEQLKAFRKSFLDSMEHSWIGLGEISKTAEDCENLIDHLFVYDNFPEMDFGSIKKNTGFQVKNFKLEERTEYALTLEVSKTDRIRIRFNFDSSKYSAESIERLAGLYKNICISAVNANDPQDIENVSEAYSHKLMEKIKTVSDSMKNGSITSEFEKAVKKQKDNIALEFNGEELSYNELDRITDALAWKLHCFGLGKNARIAIDITPSFEVITAMIAILKIGGCYVPFDLMLPEKRLQDIIKDADVSLLLTVGEKETPSFGIENFAVDVKELKSVAIPEDVSFISQRNEKNISNIMFTSGTTAKPKGVVLNDGGVLGLVKNGNLVDYEKISCQFQNSSIAF
;
A
#
# COMPACT_ATOMS: atom_id res chain seq x y z
N TYR A 1 -9.53 7.39 -41.73
CA TYR A 1 -10.16 7.49 -40.42
C TYR A 1 -9.73 8.79 -39.76
N GLU A 2 -10.67 9.53 -39.13
CA GLU A 2 -10.42 10.82 -38.45
C GLU A 2 -9.43 10.63 -37.29
N VAL A 3 -9.61 9.60 -36.49
CA VAL A 3 -8.81 9.30 -35.32
C VAL A 3 -7.31 9.27 -35.61
N PHE A 4 -6.91 8.76 -36.78
CA PHE A 4 -5.49 8.67 -37.16
C PHE A 4 -4.88 10.01 -37.58
N ARG A 5 -5.71 11.04 -37.71
CA ARG A 5 -5.33 12.39 -38.09
C ARG A 5 -5.64 13.45 -37.04
N THR A 6 -6.00 12.98 -35.84
CA THR A 6 -6.42 13.84 -34.74
C THR A 6 -5.25 14.21 -33.84
N ASN A 7 -5.19 15.46 -33.44
CA ASN A 7 -4.34 15.98 -32.36
C ASN A 7 -5.21 16.68 -31.32
N VAL A 8 -4.70 16.84 -30.11
CA VAL A 8 -5.36 17.59 -29.05
C VAL A 8 -4.56 18.83 -28.72
N ILE A 9 -5.16 19.98 -28.98
CA ILE A 9 -4.57 21.29 -28.68
C ILE A 9 -5.10 21.76 -27.33
N TYR A 10 -4.21 22.14 -26.42
CA TYR A 10 -4.56 22.60 -25.08
C TYR A 10 -3.74 23.82 -24.62
N ASP A 11 -2.66 24.14 -25.34
CA ASP A 11 -1.83 25.30 -25.00
C ASP A 11 -2.49 26.60 -25.49
N LYS A 12 -2.55 27.63 -24.62
CA LYS A 12 -3.07 28.98 -24.91
C LYS A 12 -4.53 29.03 -25.34
N ILE A 13 -5.36 28.09 -24.93
CA ILE A 13 -6.80 28.07 -25.16
C ILE A 13 -7.55 27.73 -23.86
N ASP A 14 -8.78 28.22 -23.72
CA ASP A 14 -9.58 28.06 -22.49
C ASP A 14 -9.95 26.58 -22.20
N LYS A 15 -10.18 25.80 -23.25
CA LYS A 15 -10.53 24.37 -23.15
C LYS A 15 -9.79 23.57 -24.22
N PRO A 16 -9.29 22.38 -23.91
CA PRO A 16 -8.69 21.49 -24.91
C PRO A 16 -9.63 21.23 -26.08
N LYS A 17 -9.08 21.20 -27.30
CA LYS A 17 -9.84 20.93 -28.52
C LYS A 17 -9.21 19.79 -29.30
N SER A 18 -10.05 18.91 -29.81
CA SER A 18 -9.68 17.91 -30.80
C SER A 18 -9.63 18.57 -32.18
N VAL A 19 -8.53 18.36 -32.89
CA VAL A 19 -8.32 18.94 -34.23
C VAL A 19 -8.02 17.83 -35.22
N VAL A 20 -8.87 17.66 -36.22
CA VAL A 20 -8.67 16.68 -37.29
C VAL A 20 -7.91 17.36 -38.43
N ILE A 21 -6.70 16.86 -38.72
CA ILE A 21 -5.83 17.38 -39.77
C ILE A 21 -6.27 16.75 -41.10
N ASP A 22 -6.32 17.56 -42.14
CA ASP A 22 -6.80 17.11 -43.46
C ASP A 22 -6.00 15.93 -44.02
N LYS A 23 -4.66 16.00 -43.97
CA LYS A 23 -3.77 14.88 -44.39
C LYS A 23 -2.66 14.67 -43.38
N ARG A 24 -2.43 13.40 -43.02
CA ARG A 24 -1.32 13.01 -42.19
C ARG A 24 -0.74 11.68 -42.67
N THR A 25 0.57 11.63 -42.76
CA THR A 25 1.30 10.40 -43.02
C THR A 25 1.63 9.73 -41.69
N VAL A 26 1.25 8.46 -41.52
CA VAL A 26 1.63 7.66 -40.36
C VAL A 26 3.09 7.24 -40.52
N PRO A 27 3.95 7.50 -39.55
CA PRO A 27 5.32 6.97 -39.57
C PRO A 27 5.31 5.44 -39.62
N PHE A 28 6.03 4.89 -40.60
CA PHE A 28 6.17 3.45 -40.80
C PHE A 28 7.62 3.10 -41.05
N ALA A 29 8.18 2.20 -40.25
CA ALA A 29 9.54 1.71 -40.39
C ALA A 29 9.56 0.19 -40.55
N VAL A 30 10.54 -0.31 -41.31
CA VAL A 30 10.75 -1.73 -41.52
C VAL A 30 12.16 -2.11 -41.05
N HIS A 31 12.21 -3.04 -40.12
CA HIS A 31 13.44 -3.56 -39.52
C HIS A 31 13.67 -5.00 -39.96
N LYS A 32 14.87 -5.34 -40.44
CA LYS A 32 15.22 -6.68 -40.86
C LYS A 32 16.01 -7.40 -39.77
N ALA A 33 15.48 -8.47 -39.25
CA ALA A 33 16.16 -9.34 -38.30
C ALA A 33 16.91 -10.47 -39.02
N VAL A 34 18.10 -10.81 -38.54
CA VAL A 34 18.94 -11.87 -39.12
C VAL A 34 18.36 -13.29 -38.93
N ASN A 35 17.51 -13.49 -37.93
CA ASN A 35 16.81 -14.74 -37.64
C ASN A 35 15.60 -14.48 -36.72
N ASP A 36 14.78 -15.52 -36.48
CA ASP A 36 13.57 -15.38 -35.65
C ASP A 36 13.85 -15.06 -34.16
N ASN A 37 15.03 -15.41 -33.62
CA ASN A 37 15.40 -15.01 -32.26
C ASN A 37 15.67 -13.50 -32.17
N ALA A 38 16.30 -12.92 -33.19
CA ALA A 38 16.54 -11.50 -33.30
C ALA A 38 15.23 -10.70 -33.45
N VAL A 39 14.15 -11.28 -34.00
CA VAL A 39 12.83 -10.63 -34.07
C VAL A 39 12.34 -10.24 -32.68
N LYS A 40 12.45 -11.15 -31.71
CA LYS A 40 12.01 -10.85 -30.33
C LYS A 40 12.84 -9.73 -29.70
N GLN A 41 14.17 -9.80 -29.83
CA GLN A 41 15.07 -8.78 -29.30
C GLN A 41 14.77 -7.41 -29.90
N PHE A 42 14.67 -7.29 -31.23
CA PHE A 42 14.30 -6.02 -31.90
C PHE A 42 12.94 -5.50 -31.46
N THR A 43 11.95 -6.39 -31.29
CA THR A 43 10.62 -6.02 -30.81
C THR A 43 10.69 -5.41 -29.41
N ASP A 44 11.43 -6.02 -28.49
CA ASP A 44 11.60 -5.53 -27.11
C ASP A 44 12.35 -4.18 -27.08
N GLU A 45 13.39 -4.02 -27.91
CA GLU A 45 14.15 -2.77 -28.05
C GLU A 45 13.28 -1.63 -28.62
N ILE A 46 12.52 -1.88 -29.69
CA ILE A 46 11.62 -0.90 -30.29
C ILE A 46 10.53 -0.50 -29.30
N ASN A 47 9.91 -1.45 -28.60
CA ASN A 47 8.90 -1.16 -27.58
C ASN A 47 9.47 -0.25 -26.49
N ALA A 48 10.66 -0.56 -25.97
CA ALA A 48 11.31 0.27 -24.96
C ALA A 48 11.61 1.69 -25.46
N GLU A 49 12.05 1.82 -26.71
CA GLU A 49 12.30 3.12 -27.36
C GLU A 49 11.01 3.92 -27.54
N GLN A 50 9.94 3.30 -28.05
CA GLN A 50 8.64 3.94 -28.26
C GLN A 50 8.04 4.46 -26.95
N PHE A 51 8.12 3.67 -25.87
CA PHE A 51 7.67 4.11 -24.54
C PHE A 51 8.50 5.27 -24.01
N LYS A 52 9.82 5.26 -24.21
CA LYS A 52 10.71 6.36 -23.77
C LYS A 52 10.46 7.63 -24.57
N LYS A 53 10.25 7.51 -25.88
CA LYS A 53 10.02 8.63 -26.80
C LYS A 53 8.69 9.34 -26.51
N GLY A 54 7.63 8.59 -26.16
CA GLY A 54 6.29 9.10 -25.96
C GLY A 54 5.73 9.82 -27.20
N PHE A 55 4.72 10.68 -26.99
CA PHE A 55 4.06 11.46 -28.04
C PHE A 55 3.82 12.90 -27.57
N ASP A 56 4.13 13.87 -28.40
CA ASP A 56 3.60 15.24 -28.28
C ASP A 56 2.19 15.26 -28.87
N ILE A 57 1.18 15.29 -27.98
CA ILE A 57 -0.23 15.17 -28.41
C ILE A 57 -0.71 16.35 -29.26
N GLN A 58 0.00 17.47 -29.26
CA GLN A 58 -0.33 18.63 -30.06
C GLN A 58 0.28 18.61 -31.48
N ARG A 59 1.40 17.89 -31.67
CA ARG A 59 2.20 18.02 -32.90
C ARG A 59 2.48 16.70 -33.60
N ASP A 60 2.72 15.61 -32.85
CA ASP A 60 3.12 14.35 -33.44
C ASP A 60 1.97 13.65 -34.20
N SER A 61 2.32 12.72 -35.10
CA SER A 61 1.41 11.62 -35.39
C SER A 61 1.27 10.78 -34.15
N LEU A 62 0.05 10.66 -33.60
CA LEU A 62 -0.20 9.94 -32.37
C LEU A 62 -0.28 8.42 -32.58
N ILE A 63 0.15 7.95 -33.75
CA ILE A 63 0.36 6.54 -34.08
C ILE A 63 1.68 6.39 -34.82
N ARG A 64 2.33 5.23 -34.61
CA ARG A 64 3.53 4.78 -35.33
C ARG A 64 3.42 3.29 -35.61
N LEU A 65 3.99 2.86 -36.71
CA LEU A 65 4.02 1.47 -37.11
C LEU A 65 5.48 1.05 -37.35
N ASP A 66 5.86 -0.08 -36.74
CA ASP A 66 7.15 -0.72 -36.97
C ASP A 66 6.91 -2.18 -37.35
N LEU A 67 7.51 -2.62 -38.45
CA LEU A 67 7.45 -3.99 -38.90
C LEU A 67 8.83 -4.64 -38.76
N VAL A 68 8.95 -5.63 -37.89
CA VAL A 68 10.16 -6.44 -37.72
C VAL A 68 10.00 -7.69 -38.55
N VAL A 69 10.85 -7.89 -39.55
CA VAL A 69 10.79 -9.01 -40.49
C VAL A 69 11.91 -9.98 -40.19
N GLY A 70 11.58 -11.23 -39.84
CA GLY A 70 12.50 -12.35 -39.71
C GLY A 70 12.36 -13.32 -40.88
N GLU A 71 13.00 -14.49 -40.78
CA GLU A 71 12.98 -15.53 -41.84
C GLU A 71 11.61 -16.21 -41.95
N ASN A 72 11.01 -16.63 -40.82
CA ASN A 72 9.76 -17.39 -40.78
C ASN A 72 8.66 -16.70 -40.01
N SER A 73 8.97 -15.61 -39.34
CA SER A 73 8.02 -14.83 -38.53
C SER A 73 8.29 -13.34 -38.66
N SER A 74 7.24 -12.57 -38.51
CA SER A 74 7.32 -11.10 -38.47
C SER A 74 6.45 -10.58 -37.35
N VAL A 75 6.80 -9.42 -36.80
CA VAL A 75 6.02 -8.72 -35.78
C VAL A 75 5.66 -7.32 -36.28
N LEU A 76 4.37 -7.02 -36.33
CA LEU A 76 3.87 -5.68 -36.55
C LEU A 76 3.63 -5.03 -35.19
N ILE A 77 4.37 -3.96 -34.90
CA ILE A 77 4.21 -3.15 -33.71
C ILE A 77 3.36 -1.93 -34.09
N PHE A 78 2.26 -1.76 -33.39
CA PHE A 78 1.35 -0.62 -33.53
C PHE A 78 1.42 0.20 -32.25
N SER A 79 2.13 1.32 -32.28
CA SER A 79 2.28 2.24 -31.13
C SER A 79 1.33 3.41 -31.29
N PHE A 80 0.54 3.71 -30.26
CA PHE A 80 -0.43 4.79 -30.29
C PHE A 80 -0.57 5.47 -28.92
N HIS A 81 -0.99 6.73 -28.93
CA HIS A 81 -1.38 7.42 -27.71
C HIS A 81 -2.84 7.08 -27.37
N HIS A 82 -3.11 6.71 -26.13
CA HIS A 82 -4.42 6.22 -25.66
C HIS A 82 -5.56 7.26 -25.81
N ILE A 83 -5.21 8.55 -25.97
CA ILE A 83 -6.19 9.63 -26.23
C ILE A 83 -6.95 9.44 -27.56
N LEU A 84 -6.41 8.65 -28.50
CA LEU A 84 -7.03 8.42 -29.79
C LEU A 84 -8.04 7.29 -29.80
N MET A 85 -7.80 6.24 -29.00
CA MET A 85 -8.55 5.01 -29.10
C MET A 85 -8.38 4.17 -27.83
N ASP A 86 -9.34 3.28 -27.62
CA ASP A 86 -9.36 2.30 -26.53
C ASP A 86 -8.94 0.89 -27.00
N GLY A 87 -8.86 -0.05 -26.05
CA GLY A 87 -8.50 -1.43 -26.33
C GLY A 87 -9.49 -2.14 -27.28
N TYR A 88 -10.76 -1.75 -27.32
CA TYR A 88 -11.75 -2.25 -28.29
C TYR A 88 -11.32 -1.92 -29.72
N CYS A 89 -10.80 -0.73 -29.95
CA CYS A 89 -10.34 -0.28 -31.26
C CYS A 89 -9.14 -1.07 -31.78
N ALA A 90 -8.30 -1.64 -30.89
CA ALA A 90 -7.11 -2.37 -31.30
C ALA A 90 -7.46 -3.61 -32.15
N ALA A 91 -8.49 -4.36 -31.76
CA ALA A 91 -8.99 -5.51 -32.54
C ALA A 91 -9.57 -5.07 -33.90
N MET A 92 -10.34 -3.97 -33.92
CA MET A 92 -10.90 -3.41 -35.15
C MET A 92 -9.80 -2.98 -36.13
N ILE A 93 -8.77 -2.29 -35.64
CA ILE A 93 -7.66 -1.81 -36.47
C ILE A 93 -6.87 -2.98 -37.05
N ALA A 94 -6.61 -4.02 -36.27
CA ALA A 94 -5.94 -5.20 -36.78
C ALA A 94 -6.74 -5.86 -37.90
N ASP A 95 -8.06 -6.00 -37.76
CA ASP A 95 -8.95 -6.52 -38.80
C ASP A 95 -8.92 -5.66 -40.06
N ILE A 96 -9.02 -4.32 -39.90
CA ILE A 96 -8.95 -3.36 -41.01
C ILE A 96 -7.62 -3.46 -41.75
N ILE A 97 -6.49 -3.48 -41.04
CA ILE A 97 -5.16 -3.61 -41.66
C ILE A 97 -5.06 -4.92 -42.45
N MET A 98 -5.49 -6.04 -41.87
CA MET A 98 -5.37 -7.34 -42.50
C MET A 98 -6.31 -7.51 -43.69
N LYS A 99 -7.54 -7.01 -43.65
CA LYS A 99 -8.47 -6.98 -44.78
C LYS A 99 -7.92 -6.16 -45.93
N ASN A 100 -7.43 -4.95 -45.65
CA ASN A 100 -6.86 -4.11 -46.72
C ASN A 100 -5.61 -4.75 -47.36
N TYR A 101 -4.74 -5.34 -46.51
CA TYR A 101 -3.59 -6.08 -47.01
C TYR A 101 -4.02 -7.25 -47.92
N GLY A 102 -5.03 -8.05 -47.48
CA GLY A 102 -5.59 -9.13 -48.25
C GLY A 102 -6.08 -8.68 -49.63
N LYS A 103 -6.83 -7.56 -49.69
CA LYS A 103 -7.26 -6.96 -50.96
C LYS A 103 -6.07 -6.56 -51.86
N MET A 104 -5.05 -5.94 -51.28
CA MET A 104 -3.84 -5.53 -52.05
C MET A 104 -3.10 -6.70 -52.67
N ILE A 105 -3.11 -7.88 -52.07
CA ILE A 105 -2.50 -9.12 -52.61
C ILE A 105 -3.46 -9.95 -53.45
N GLY A 106 -4.64 -9.40 -53.80
CA GLY A 106 -5.59 -10.04 -54.72
C GLY A 106 -6.47 -11.12 -54.06
N ARG A 107 -6.61 -11.14 -52.73
CA ARG A 107 -7.51 -12.08 -52.04
C ARG A 107 -8.93 -11.53 -51.95
N GLN A 108 -9.91 -12.39 -51.98
CA GLN A 108 -11.28 -12.05 -51.71
C GLN A 108 -11.47 -11.94 -50.20
N CYS A 109 -11.73 -10.74 -49.70
CA CYS A 109 -11.98 -10.44 -48.30
C CYS A 109 -13.47 -10.21 -48.06
N ASP A 110 -13.89 -10.38 -46.79
CA ASP A 110 -15.25 -10.05 -46.37
C ASP A 110 -15.54 -8.56 -46.59
N ASN A 111 -16.82 -8.19 -46.67
CA ASN A 111 -17.24 -6.83 -46.91
C ASN A 111 -16.64 -5.83 -45.88
N ASP A 112 -16.40 -4.62 -46.35
CA ASP A 112 -15.96 -3.54 -45.48
C ASP A 112 -17.05 -3.23 -44.46
N VAL A 113 -16.64 -3.01 -43.22
CA VAL A 113 -17.51 -2.44 -42.20
C VAL A 113 -17.71 -0.96 -42.52
N GLU A 114 -18.95 -0.49 -42.49
CA GLU A 114 -19.26 0.91 -42.65
C GLU A 114 -18.63 1.70 -41.50
N TYR A 115 -17.86 2.72 -41.82
CA TYR A 115 -17.17 3.54 -40.84
C TYR A 115 -18.05 4.68 -40.36
N VAL A 116 -18.21 4.78 -39.04
CA VAL A 116 -18.88 5.92 -38.39
C VAL A 116 -17.80 6.85 -37.83
N PRO A 117 -17.78 8.16 -38.22
CA PRO A 117 -16.82 9.12 -37.71
C PRO A 117 -16.95 9.30 -36.19
N PHE A 118 -15.81 9.39 -35.50
CA PHE A 118 -15.80 9.63 -34.05
C PHE A 118 -16.39 11.01 -33.68
N SER A 119 -16.27 11.99 -34.56
CA SER A 119 -16.91 13.30 -34.41
C SER A 119 -18.42 13.21 -34.20
N THR A 120 -19.10 12.24 -34.82
CA THR A 120 -20.55 12.02 -34.62
C THR A 120 -20.89 11.66 -33.16
N TYR A 121 -20.03 10.86 -32.52
CA TYR A 121 -20.16 10.55 -31.09
C TYR A 121 -19.87 11.78 -30.21
N GLN A 122 -18.86 12.58 -30.58
CA GLN A 122 -18.55 13.82 -29.87
C GLN A 122 -19.70 14.82 -29.93
N ASP A 123 -20.33 14.99 -31.10
CA ASP A 123 -21.52 15.84 -31.27
C ASP A 123 -22.68 15.35 -30.42
N TRP A 124 -22.88 14.03 -30.34
CA TRP A 124 -23.90 13.42 -29.48
C TRP A 124 -23.64 13.72 -27.99
N ILE A 125 -22.38 13.60 -27.51
CA ILE A 125 -22.01 13.94 -26.12
C ILE A 125 -22.29 15.41 -25.82
N VAL A 126 -21.89 16.31 -26.72
CA VAL A 126 -22.07 17.77 -26.53
C VAL A 126 -23.54 18.15 -26.45
N ALA A 127 -24.43 17.40 -27.12
CA ALA A 127 -25.87 17.61 -27.09
C ALA A 127 -26.55 17.12 -25.80
N GLN A 128 -25.86 16.35 -24.96
CA GLN A 128 -26.43 15.82 -23.70
C GLN A 128 -26.49 16.91 -22.61
N ASP A 129 -27.54 16.84 -21.78
CA ASP A 129 -27.66 17.66 -20.57
C ASP A 129 -26.87 17.03 -19.41
N MET A 130 -25.74 17.64 -19.04
CA MET A 130 -24.87 17.16 -17.97
C MET A 130 -25.45 17.36 -16.56
N SER A 131 -26.44 18.22 -16.38
CA SER A 131 -26.93 18.61 -15.04
C SER A 131 -27.43 17.42 -14.22
N LYS A 132 -28.22 16.53 -14.83
CA LYS A 132 -28.71 15.32 -14.16
C LYS A 132 -27.60 14.36 -13.74
N SER A 133 -26.60 14.19 -14.60
CA SER A 133 -25.46 13.34 -14.30
C SER A 133 -24.57 13.94 -13.22
N CYS A 134 -24.37 15.24 -13.21
CA CYS A 134 -23.64 15.93 -12.14
C CYS A 134 -24.38 15.83 -10.79
N GLU A 135 -25.71 15.95 -10.79
CA GLU A 135 -26.54 15.78 -9.58
C GLU A 135 -26.45 14.34 -9.05
N TYR A 136 -26.53 13.34 -9.93
CA TYR A 136 -26.31 11.94 -9.57
C TYR A 136 -24.95 11.72 -8.91
N TRP A 137 -23.86 12.16 -9.55
CA TRP A 137 -22.51 11.98 -9.01
C TRP A 137 -22.31 12.72 -7.69
N LYS A 138 -22.90 13.89 -7.53
CA LYS A 138 -22.85 14.65 -6.27
C LYS A 138 -23.47 13.85 -5.12
N GLU A 139 -24.63 13.24 -5.32
CA GLU A 139 -25.28 12.43 -4.28
C GLU A 139 -24.56 11.09 -4.08
N TYR A 140 -24.07 10.45 -5.17
CA TYR A 140 -23.33 9.20 -5.12
C TYR A 140 -22.00 9.32 -4.32
N LEU A 141 -21.31 10.45 -4.45
CA LEU A 141 -20.04 10.73 -3.80
C LEU A 141 -20.18 11.43 -2.44
N LYS A 142 -21.38 11.65 -1.99
CA LYS A 142 -21.66 12.33 -0.73
C LYS A 142 -21.01 11.65 0.48
N GLY A 143 -20.29 12.43 1.27
CA GLY A 143 -19.56 11.92 2.44
C GLY A 143 -18.27 11.17 2.09
N ILE A 144 -17.78 11.29 0.86
CA ILE A 144 -16.42 10.88 0.47
C ILE A 144 -15.54 12.12 0.58
N SER A 145 -14.86 12.28 1.70
CA SER A 145 -14.02 13.45 1.99
C SER A 145 -12.54 13.28 1.61
N SER A 146 -12.08 12.04 1.50
CA SER A 146 -10.75 11.71 0.98
C SER A 146 -10.70 10.23 0.61
N VAL A 147 -10.10 9.91 -0.52
CA VAL A 147 -9.67 8.54 -0.79
C VAL A 147 -8.46 8.30 0.10
N GLN A 148 -8.50 7.25 0.91
CA GLN A 148 -7.31 6.81 1.62
C GLN A 148 -6.30 6.38 0.54
N PRO A 149 -5.16 7.08 0.38
CA PRO A 149 -4.15 6.61 -0.55
C PRO A 149 -3.79 5.18 -0.18
N LEU A 150 -3.52 4.35 -1.18
CA LEU A 150 -2.97 3.00 -0.97
C LEU A 150 -1.60 3.16 -0.29
N ASP A 151 -1.63 3.53 1.00
CA ASP A 151 -0.44 3.61 1.82
C ASP A 151 0.00 2.19 2.18
N LEU A 152 0.54 1.51 1.16
CA LEU A 152 1.16 0.22 1.33
C LEU A 152 2.49 0.49 2.02
N VAL A 153 2.47 0.45 3.36
CA VAL A 153 3.63 0.66 4.21
C VAL A 153 4.84 -0.07 3.63
N GLN A 154 5.86 0.67 3.26
CA GLN A 154 7.14 0.11 2.82
C GLN A 154 7.83 -0.52 4.03
N PHE A 155 7.52 -1.76 4.35
CA PHE A 155 8.30 -2.58 5.25
C PHE A 155 9.50 -3.14 4.48
N GLY A 156 10.66 -2.60 4.74
CA GLY A 156 11.93 -3.11 4.21
C GLY A 156 12.78 -2.01 3.59
N SER A 157 13.91 -1.77 4.20
CA SER A 157 14.88 -0.75 3.81
C SER A 157 15.82 -1.26 2.72
N ASP A 158 15.36 -1.53 1.52
CA ASP A 158 16.25 -1.58 0.37
C ASP A 158 15.92 -0.46 -0.59
N LYS A 159 16.53 0.70 -0.31
CA LYS A 159 16.52 1.88 -1.19
C LYS A 159 17.36 1.64 -2.47
N LYS A 160 17.14 0.57 -3.18
CA LYS A 160 17.39 0.55 -4.62
C LYS A 160 16.08 1.02 -5.26
N LYS A 161 15.97 2.31 -5.51
CA LYS A 161 14.94 2.88 -6.38
C LYS A 161 15.08 2.22 -7.76
N ASN A 162 14.42 1.12 -7.97
CA ASN A 162 14.11 0.67 -9.31
C ASN A 162 13.10 1.67 -9.86
N ILE A 163 13.59 2.65 -10.60
CA ILE A 163 12.73 3.60 -11.30
C ILE A 163 12.15 2.85 -12.50
N GLY A 164 10.86 2.54 -12.45
CA GLY A 164 10.18 1.87 -13.56
C GLY A 164 8.82 1.29 -13.20
N HIS A 165 8.12 0.80 -14.21
CA HIS A 165 6.89 0.05 -14.03
C HIS A 165 7.23 -1.45 -13.89
N SER A 166 6.56 -2.10 -12.96
CA SER A 166 6.65 -3.52 -12.70
C SER A 166 5.28 -4.16 -12.73
N SER A 167 5.22 -5.46 -12.92
CA SER A 167 3.96 -6.19 -12.87
C SER A 167 4.08 -7.49 -12.09
N LEU A 168 3.00 -7.85 -11.38
CA LEU A 168 2.81 -9.12 -10.72
C LEU A 168 1.52 -9.75 -11.24
N THR A 169 1.53 -11.04 -11.53
CA THR A 169 0.32 -11.75 -11.98
C THR A 169 -0.03 -12.86 -11.00
N ILE A 170 -1.30 -12.91 -10.60
CA ILE A 170 -1.88 -14.05 -9.89
C ILE A 170 -2.89 -14.75 -10.78
N GLU A 171 -2.98 -16.06 -10.66
CA GLU A 171 -3.92 -16.89 -11.42
C GLU A 171 -4.78 -17.71 -10.48
N PHE A 172 -6.03 -17.93 -10.88
CA PHE A 172 -6.94 -18.83 -10.21
C PHE A 172 -6.96 -20.18 -10.94
N THR A 173 -7.19 -21.26 -10.23
CA THR A 173 -7.43 -22.57 -10.85
C THR A 173 -8.79 -22.57 -11.56
N PRO A 174 -9.04 -23.50 -12.48
CA PRO A 174 -10.37 -23.64 -13.11
C PRO A 174 -11.49 -23.84 -12.09
N LEU A 175 -11.24 -24.56 -10.99
CA LEU A 175 -12.23 -24.81 -9.94
C LEU A 175 -12.56 -23.53 -9.14
N GLU A 176 -11.53 -22.77 -8.73
CA GLU A 176 -11.70 -21.47 -8.07
C GLU A 176 -12.43 -20.47 -8.99
N THR A 177 -12.06 -20.46 -10.28
CA THR A 177 -12.73 -19.63 -11.30
C THR A 177 -14.21 -19.96 -11.40
N GLN A 178 -14.56 -21.25 -11.44
CA GLN A 178 -15.96 -21.68 -11.49
C GLN A 178 -16.72 -21.32 -10.21
N GLY A 179 -16.07 -21.41 -9.05
CA GLY A 179 -16.63 -20.97 -7.77
C GLY A 179 -17.00 -19.49 -7.78
N LEU A 180 -16.08 -18.63 -8.25
CA LEU A 180 -16.32 -17.18 -8.36
C LEU A 180 -17.44 -16.83 -9.35
N ILE A 181 -17.53 -17.55 -10.47
CA ILE A 181 -18.65 -17.42 -11.42
C ILE A 181 -19.97 -17.80 -10.75
N SER A 182 -19.97 -18.85 -9.92
CA SER A 182 -21.16 -19.31 -9.20
C SER A 182 -21.66 -18.27 -8.19
N ILE A 183 -20.77 -17.66 -7.42
CA ILE A 183 -21.13 -16.56 -6.48
C ILE A 183 -21.73 -15.38 -7.26
N ALA A 184 -21.09 -14.96 -8.33
CA ALA A 184 -21.61 -13.88 -9.18
C ALA A 184 -23.03 -14.20 -9.67
N SER A 185 -23.24 -15.42 -10.16
CA SER A 185 -24.55 -15.88 -10.65
C SER A 185 -25.62 -15.89 -9.56
N VAL A 186 -25.32 -16.42 -8.37
CA VAL A 186 -26.24 -16.45 -7.23
C VAL A 186 -26.58 -15.03 -6.76
N GLY A 187 -25.60 -14.12 -6.77
CA GLY A 187 -25.79 -12.68 -6.52
C GLY A 187 -26.47 -11.92 -7.66
N ASN A 188 -26.87 -12.61 -8.75
CA ASN A 188 -27.38 -11.99 -9.97
C ASN A 188 -26.46 -10.88 -10.52
N ALA A 189 -25.15 -11.07 -10.41
CA ALA A 189 -24.12 -10.14 -10.85
C ALA A 189 -23.25 -10.75 -11.96
N THR A 190 -22.58 -9.90 -12.72
CA THR A 190 -21.52 -10.37 -13.63
C THR A 190 -20.25 -10.68 -12.85
N LEU A 191 -19.35 -11.47 -13.44
CA LEU A 191 -18.05 -11.75 -12.82
C LEU A 191 -17.27 -10.45 -12.55
N ASN A 192 -17.32 -9.47 -13.46
CA ASN A 192 -16.73 -8.15 -13.27
C ASN A 192 -17.22 -7.48 -11.97
N ILE A 193 -18.54 -7.40 -11.79
CA ILE A 193 -19.14 -6.79 -10.59
C ILE A 193 -18.75 -7.56 -9.32
N CYS A 194 -18.74 -8.88 -9.37
CA CYS A 194 -18.32 -9.72 -8.26
C CYS A 194 -16.83 -9.47 -7.88
N MET A 195 -15.95 -9.43 -8.87
CA MET A 195 -14.52 -9.17 -8.63
C MET A 195 -14.28 -7.75 -8.09
N GLN A 196 -15.02 -6.74 -8.55
CA GLN A 196 -14.96 -5.38 -7.99
C GLN A 196 -15.47 -5.33 -6.55
N TRP A 197 -16.55 -6.04 -6.23
CA TRP A 197 -17.07 -6.14 -4.87
C TRP A 197 -16.03 -6.77 -3.93
N LEU A 198 -15.38 -7.88 -4.35
CA LEU A 198 -14.32 -8.53 -3.60
C LEU A 198 -13.07 -7.65 -3.45
N TRP A 199 -12.78 -6.82 -4.46
CA TRP A 199 -11.71 -5.82 -4.37
C TRP A 199 -12.01 -4.76 -3.33
N GLY A 200 -13.22 -4.17 -3.34
CA GLY A 200 -13.67 -3.22 -2.32
C GLY A 200 -13.61 -3.81 -0.91
N LEU A 201 -14.03 -5.07 -0.73
CA LEU A 201 -13.90 -5.78 0.55
C LEU A 201 -12.43 -5.94 0.97
N THR A 202 -11.55 -6.22 0.02
CA THR A 202 -10.10 -6.34 0.27
C THR A 202 -9.51 -5.02 0.76
N LEU A 203 -9.87 -3.92 0.12
CA LEU A 203 -9.43 -2.58 0.54
C LEU A 203 -9.93 -2.24 1.95
N CYS A 204 -11.23 -2.44 2.21
CA CYS A 204 -11.79 -2.16 3.54
C CYS A 204 -11.11 -2.97 4.65
N ARG A 205 -10.75 -4.23 4.38
CA ARG A 205 -10.06 -5.07 5.35
C ARG A 205 -8.58 -4.72 5.52
N ASN A 206 -7.89 -4.40 4.42
CA ASN A 206 -6.49 -4.02 4.46
C ASN A 206 -6.26 -2.71 5.22
N PHE A 207 -7.19 -1.75 5.06
CA PHE A 207 -7.08 -0.41 5.68
C PHE A 207 -7.97 -0.24 6.92
N SER A 208 -8.69 -1.28 7.35
CA SER A 208 -9.61 -1.24 8.50
C SER A 208 -10.63 -0.09 8.39
N CYS A 209 -11.18 0.10 7.20
CA CYS A 209 -12.19 1.13 6.91
C CYS A 209 -13.53 0.50 6.49
N ASP A 210 -14.62 1.27 6.65
CA ASP A 210 -15.96 0.81 6.28
C ASP A 210 -16.34 1.13 4.83
N LYS A 211 -15.59 2.05 4.18
CA LYS A 211 -15.79 2.44 2.79
C LYS A 211 -14.46 2.48 2.06
N ALA A 212 -14.47 2.08 0.79
CA ALA A 212 -13.35 2.18 -0.13
C ALA A 212 -13.80 2.82 -1.44
N VAL A 213 -12.90 3.57 -2.08
CA VAL A 213 -13.14 4.16 -3.40
C VAL A 213 -11.99 3.77 -4.31
N PHE A 214 -12.30 3.39 -5.53
CA PHE A 214 -11.32 3.09 -6.58
C PHE A 214 -11.90 3.46 -7.94
N GLY A 215 -11.05 3.63 -8.94
CA GLY A 215 -11.48 3.85 -10.31
C GLY A 215 -11.77 2.55 -11.04
N THR A 216 -12.81 2.54 -11.88
CA THR A 216 -12.97 1.47 -12.85
C THR A 216 -13.12 2.03 -14.25
N VAL A 217 -12.58 1.31 -15.23
CA VAL A 217 -12.73 1.66 -16.63
C VAL A 217 -14.01 1.04 -17.18
N VAL A 218 -14.83 1.88 -17.78
CA VAL A 218 -16.12 1.48 -18.38
C VAL A 218 -16.16 1.88 -19.84
N SER A 219 -16.76 1.04 -20.68
CA SER A 219 -17.03 1.39 -22.08
C SER A 219 -18.44 1.95 -22.16
N TYR A 220 -18.56 3.16 -22.68
CA TYR A 220 -19.86 3.78 -22.90
C TYR A 220 -20.18 3.81 -24.39
N ARG A 221 -20.92 2.81 -24.83
CA ARG A 221 -21.44 2.67 -26.19
C ARG A 221 -22.96 2.63 -26.10
N PRO A 222 -23.63 3.80 -26.10
CA PRO A 222 -25.07 3.89 -25.83
C PRO A 222 -25.87 3.14 -26.89
N ALA A 223 -26.87 2.40 -26.45
CA ALA A 223 -27.72 1.60 -27.32
C ALA A 223 -28.57 2.47 -28.29
N GLU A 224 -28.77 3.74 -27.93
CA GLU A 224 -29.47 4.71 -28.76
C GLU A 224 -28.62 5.23 -29.93
N PHE A 225 -27.31 4.93 -29.91
CA PHE A 225 -26.41 5.36 -30.97
C PHE A 225 -26.18 4.21 -31.95
N ASP A 226 -26.79 4.29 -33.12
CA ASP A 226 -26.69 3.27 -34.14
C ASP A 226 -25.22 3.05 -34.57
N ASN A 227 -24.81 1.78 -34.64
CA ASN A 227 -23.48 1.37 -35.03
C ASN A 227 -22.33 1.88 -34.12
N ALA A 228 -22.58 2.06 -32.82
CA ALA A 228 -21.57 2.48 -31.85
C ALA A 228 -20.34 1.53 -31.84
N GLU A 229 -20.53 0.26 -32.13
CA GLU A 229 -19.47 -0.75 -32.24
C GLU A 229 -18.58 -0.54 -33.48
N GLN A 230 -18.96 0.28 -34.45
CA GLN A 230 -18.21 0.58 -35.67
C GLN A 230 -17.41 1.88 -35.57
N ILE A 231 -17.46 2.55 -34.42
CA ILE A 231 -16.71 3.78 -34.18
C ILE A 231 -15.30 3.46 -33.70
N LEU A 232 -14.32 4.00 -34.44
CA LEU A 232 -12.93 4.07 -33.97
C LEU A 232 -12.72 5.35 -33.19
N GLY A 233 -12.50 5.23 -31.89
CA GLY A 233 -12.28 6.37 -30.99
C GLY A 233 -12.30 5.95 -29.53
N PRO A 234 -11.89 6.83 -28.60
CA PRO A 234 -11.92 6.55 -27.18
C PRO A 234 -13.36 6.63 -26.65
N MET A 235 -14.02 5.49 -26.52
CA MET A 235 -15.36 5.38 -25.96
C MET A 235 -15.34 4.70 -24.59
N ILE A 236 -14.24 4.85 -23.88
CA ILE A 236 -14.08 4.44 -22.48
C ILE A 236 -14.04 5.67 -21.58
N ASN A 237 -14.46 5.49 -20.35
CA ASN A 237 -14.29 6.47 -19.29
C ASN A 237 -13.82 5.80 -18.01
N THR A 238 -13.23 6.56 -17.12
CA THR A 238 -12.92 6.13 -15.76
C THR A 238 -13.97 6.72 -14.84
N VAL A 239 -14.63 5.87 -14.08
CA VAL A 239 -15.63 6.28 -13.09
C VAL A 239 -15.23 5.82 -11.69
N PRO A 240 -15.56 6.59 -10.64
CA PRO A 240 -15.35 6.16 -9.27
C PRO A 240 -16.36 5.08 -8.90
N VAL A 241 -15.88 4.06 -8.21
CA VAL A 241 -16.69 3.03 -7.57
C VAL A 241 -16.58 3.21 -6.06
N VAL A 242 -17.70 3.46 -5.41
CA VAL A 242 -17.79 3.52 -3.95
C VAL A 242 -18.25 2.16 -3.44
N PHE A 243 -17.41 1.53 -2.65
CA PHE A 243 -17.71 0.30 -1.94
C PHE A 243 -17.98 0.61 -0.47
N ALA A 244 -19.05 0.05 0.07
CA ALA A 244 -19.36 0.09 1.50
C ALA A 244 -19.63 -1.35 1.99
N CYS A 245 -18.89 -1.77 3.01
CA CYS A 245 -19.08 -3.09 3.60
C CYS A 245 -20.23 -3.05 4.62
N ASN A 246 -21.26 -3.84 4.39
CA ASN A 246 -22.30 -4.08 5.38
C ASN A 246 -22.12 -5.48 5.98
N LYS A 247 -21.73 -5.54 7.25
CA LYS A 247 -21.42 -6.81 7.94
C LYS A 247 -22.65 -7.65 8.27
N ASP A 248 -23.82 -7.03 8.25
CA ASP A 248 -25.08 -7.65 8.70
C ASP A 248 -25.87 -8.32 7.57
N ASN A 249 -25.49 -8.08 6.31
CA ASN A 249 -26.20 -8.61 5.15
C ASN A 249 -25.43 -9.75 4.49
N PRO A 250 -26.09 -10.83 4.03
CA PRO A 250 -25.48 -11.89 3.24
C PRO A 250 -24.77 -11.37 1.98
N ILE A 251 -23.71 -12.07 1.54
CA ILE A 251 -22.93 -11.71 0.34
C ILE A 251 -23.83 -11.51 -0.88
N THR A 252 -24.82 -12.39 -1.06
CA THR A 252 -25.75 -12.32 -2.20
C THR A 252 -26.58 -11.04 -2.23
N GLU A 253 -27.02 -10.55 -1.08
CA GLU A 253 -27.76 -9.28 -0.99
C GLU A 253 -26.85 -8.07 -1.22
N GLN A 254 -25.63 -8.13 -0.72
CA GLN A 254 -24.64 -7.08 -0.98
C GLN A 254 -24.24 -7.01 -2.44
N LEU A 255 -24.04 -8.15 -3.11
CA LEU A 255 -23.78 -8.20 -4.55
C LEU A 255 -24.92 -7.61 -5.38
N LYS A 256 -26.17 -7.90 -5.01
CA LYS A 256 -27.36 -7.31 -5.67
C LYS A 256 -27.40 -5.78 -5.49
N ALA A 257 -27.14 -5.30 -4.27
CA ALA A 257 -27.11 -3.86 -3.98
C ALA A 257 -25.96 -3.16 -4.73
N PHE A 258 -24.77 -3.75 -4.70
CA PHE A 258 -23.60 -3.24 -5.40
C PHE A 258 -23.81 -3.23 -6.92
N ARG A 259 -24.38 -4.32 -7.48
CA ARG A 259 -24.77 -4.38 -8.90
C ARG A 259 -25.73 -3.24 -9.27
N LYS A 260 -26.77 -3.01 -8.46
CA LYS A 260 -27.71 -1.92 -8.71
C LYS A 260 -26.99 -0.58 -8.76
N SER A 261 -26.20 -0.27 -7.72
CA SER A 261 -25.44 0.97 -7.65
C SER A 261 -24.47 1.13 -8.83
N PHE A 262 -23.81 0.05 -9.25
CA PHE A 262 -22.93 0.05 -10.41
C PHE A 262 -23.69 0.32 -11.71
N LEU A 263 -24.84 -0.31 -11.94
CA LEU A 263 -25.66 -0.09 -13.14
C LEU A 263 -26.24 1.32 -13.18
N ASP A 264 -26.72 1.83 -12.04
CA ASP A 264 -27.18 3.22 -11.93
C ASP A 264 -26.06 4.21 -12.30
N SER A 265 -24.81 3.94 -11.88
CA SER A 265 -23.64 4.77 -12.25
C SER A 265 -23.29 4.70 -13.74
N MET A 266 -23.57 3.59 -14.40
CA MET A 266 -23.32 3.41 -15.84
C MET A 266 -24.16 4.36 -16.70
N GLU A 267 -25.40 4.67 -16.31
CA GLU A 267 -26.24 5.63 -17.03
C GLU A 267 -25.65 7.04 -17.05
N HIS A 268 -24.78 7.34 -16.08
CA HIS A 268 -24.12 8.64 -15.92
C HIS A 268 -22.62 8.61 -16.25
N SER A 269 -22.11 7.49 -16.79
CA SER A 269 -20.68 7.29 -17.02
C SER A 269 -20.13 7.99 -18.26
N TRP A 270 -20.96 8.67 -19.02
CA TRP A 270 -20.58 9.41 -20.22
C TRP A 270 -19.92 10.77 -19.95
N ILE A 271 -20.10 11.35 -18.76
CA ILE A 271 -19.38 12.57 -18.37
C ILE A 271 -17.95 12.23 -17.90
N GLY A 272 -16.99 13.07 -18.28
CA GLY A 272 -15.59 12.84 -17.98
C GLY A 272 -15.28 12.86 -16.49
N LEU A 273 -14.28 12.07 -16.06
CA LEU A 273 -13.83 11.99 -14.66
C LEU A 273 -13.54 13.38 -14.06
N GLY A 274 -13.00 14.32 -14.85
CA GLY A 274 -12.76 15.69 -14.38
C GLY A 274 -14.03 16.45 -13.98
N GLU A 275 -15.16 16.20 -14.63
CA GLU A 275 -16.45 16.78 -14.25
C GLU A 275 -17.04 16.04 -13.04
N ILE A 276 -16.90 14.70 -12.98
CA ILE A 276 -17.30 13.90 -11.81
C ILE A 276 -16.54 14.39 -10.57
N SER A 277 -15.22 14.58 -10.66
CA SER A 277 -14.39 15.02 -9.53
C SER A 277 -14.79 16.39 -8.99
N LYS A 278 -15.30 17.29 -9.84
CA LYS A 278 -15.80 18.60 -9.39
C LYS A 278 -17.08 18.51 -8.56
N THR A 279 -17.81 17.40 -8.63
CA THR A 279 -19.02 17.17 -7.83
C THR A 279 -18.72 16.65 -6.43
N ALA A 280 -17.51 16.12 -6.21
CA ALA A 280 -17.07 15.64 -4.89
C ALA A 280 -16.67 16.83 -4.03
N GLU A 281 -17.28 16.96 -2.85
CA GLU A 281 -16.97 18.02 -1.89
C GLU A 281 -15.64 17.67 -1.17
N ASP A 282 -14.67 18.61 -1.16
CA ASP A 282 -13.39 18.51 -0.44
C ASP A 282 -12.49 17.30 -0.79
N CYS A 283 -12.58 16.80 -2.02
CA CYS A 283 -11.79 15.65 -2.46
C CYS A 283 -10.84 16.05 -3.61
N GLU A 284 -9.55 16.27 -3.29
CA GLU A 284 -8.54 16.62 -4.31
C GLU A 284 -8.22 15.45 -5.25
N ASN A 285 -8.20 14.21 -4.74
CA ASN A 285 -7.91 13.00 -5.50
C ASN A 285 -9.00 11.95 -5.26
N LEU A 286 -9.95 11.88 -6.16
CA LEU A 286 -11.08 10.95 -6.07
C LEU A 286 -10.69 9.49 -6.32
N ILE A 287 -9.64 9.26 -7.11
CA ILE A 287 -9.19 7.93 -7.52
C ILE A 287 -7.66 7.89 -7.43
N ASP A 288 -7.10 6.91 -6.74
CA ASP A 288 -5.65 6.69 -6.63
C ASP A 288 -5.14 5.46 -7.38
N HIS A 289 -6.05 4.53 -7.72
CA HIS A 289 -5.74 3.32 -8.49
C HIS A 289 -6.93 2.86 -9.34
N LEU A 290 -6.64 1.99 -10.31
CA LEU A 290 -7.65 1.48 -11.25
C LEU A 290 -7.90 -0.02 -11.08
N PHE A 291 -9.16 -0.38 -11.26
CA PHE A 291 -9.61 -1.75 -11.50
C PHE A 291 -10.14 -1.84 -12.94
N VAL A 292 -9.46 -2.60 -13.78
CA VAL A 292 -9.82 -2.79 -15.19
C VAL A 292 -10.25 -4.25 -15.38
N TYR A 293 -11.40 -4.44 -15.98
CA TYR A 293 -11.86 -5.77 -16.38
C TYR A 293 -11.79 -5.88 -17.91
N ASP A 294 -10.85 -6.71 -18.39
CA ASP A 294 -10.65 -6.92 -19.82
C ASP A 294 -11.83 -7.72 -20.40
N ASN A 295 -12.65 -7.04 -21.15
CA ASN A 295 -13.76 -7.61 -21.91
C ASN A 295 -13.67 -7.16 -23.38
N PHE A 296 -12.44 -7.17 -23.92
CA PHE A 296 -12.23 -6.81 -25.32
C PHE A 296 -12.70 -7.95 -26.24
N PRO A 297 -13.22 -7.62 -27.43
CA PRO A 297 -13.51 -8.64 -28.43
C PRO A 297 -12.27 -9.46 -28.73
N GLU A 298 -12.40 -10.77 -28.70
CA GLU A 298 -11.32 -11.65 -29.17
C GLU A 298 -11.07 -11.40 -30.67
N MET A 299 -9.80 -11.30 -31.04
CA MET A 299 -9.43 -11.20 -32.45
C MET A 299 -9.78 -12.49 -33.18
N ASP A 300 -10.49 -12.39 -34.29
CA ASP A 300 -10.80 -13.54 -35.14
C ASP A 300 -9.57 -13.90 -36.01
N PHE A 301 -8.66 -14.67 -35.41
CA PHE A 301 -7.47 -15.19 -36.12
C PHE A 301 -7.83 -16.07 -37.31
N GLY A 302 -9.02 -16.71 -37.31
CA GLY A 302 -9.54 -17.50 -38.43
C GLY A 302 -9.82 -16.64 -39.65
N SER A 303 -10.53 -15.51 -39.44
CA SER A 303 -10.80 -14.53 -40.50
C SER A 303 -9.50 -13.90 -41.02
N ILE A 304 -8.55 -13.57 -40.17
CA ILE A 304 -7.24 -13.04 -40.57
C ILE A 304 -6.52 -14.05 -41.49
N LYS A 305 -6.48 -15.33 -41.12
CA LYS A 305 -5.87 -16.38 -41.94
C LYS A 305 -6.56 -16.55 -43.29
N LYS A 306 -7.90 -16.50 -43.30
CA LYS A 306 -8.70 -16.56 -44.53
C LYS A 306 -8.38 -15.39 -45.46
N ASN A 307 -8.36 -14.17 -44.92
CA ASN A 307 -8.18 -12.95 -45.68
C ASN A 307 -6.75 -12.73 -46.18
N THR A 308 -5.74 -13.11 -45.40
CA THR A 308 -4.32 -12.81 -45.72
C THR A 308 -3.47 -14.00 -46.01
N GLY A 309 -3.85 -15.19 -45.55
CA GLY A 309 -3.00 -16.40 -45.55
C GLY A 309 -2.00 -16.42 -44.40
N PHE A 310 -1.90 -15.38 -43.60
CA PHE A 310 -1.03 -15.37 -42.44
C PHE A 310 -1.65 -16.14 -41.26
N GLN A 311 -0.77 -16.81 -40.53
CA GLN A 311 -1.14 -17.38 -39.25
C GLN A 311 -0.66 -16.44 -38.15
N VAL A 312 -1.58 -15.79 -37.43
CA VAL A 312 -1.23 -15.00 -36.25
C VAL A 312 -0.87 -15.97 -35.13
N LYS A 313 0.35 -15.86 -34.62
CA LYS A 313 0.87 -16.71 -33.54
C LYS A 313 0.53 -16.13 -32.17
N ASN A 314 0.57 -14.80 -32.03
CA ASN A 314 0.34 -14.11 -30.78
C ASN A 314 -0.13 -12.68 -31.06
N PHE A 315 -0.96 -12.17 -30.16
CA PHE A 315 -1.33 -10.76 -30.06
C PHE A 315 -1.06 -10.31 -28.63
N LYS A 316 -0.43 -9.17 -28.45
CA LYS A 316 -0.14 -8.59 -27.15
C LYS A 316 -0.49 -7.13 -27.18
N LEU A 317 -1.32 -6.69 -26.22
CA LEU A 317 -1.58 -5.29 -25.95
C LEU A 317 -0.84 -4.91 -24.67
N GLU A 318 -0.05 -3.84 -24.70
CA GLU A 318 0.63 -3.28 -23.54
C GLU A 318 0.15 -1.85 -23.35
N GLU A 319 -0.53 -1.62 -22.26
CA GLU A 319 -1.03 -0.29 -21.90
C GLU A 319 -0.34 0.20 -20.63
N ARG A 320 -0.15 1.52 -20.52
CA ARG A 320 0.31 2.17 -19.29
C ARG A 320 -0.67 3.25 -18.90
N THR A 321 -1.02 3.26 -17.65
CA THR A 321 -1.88 4.28 -17.06
C THR A 321 -1.06 5.28 -16.24
N GLU A 322 -1.62 6.44 -15.96
CA GLU A 322 -0.99 7.44 -15.06
C GLU A 322 -1.11 7.05 -13.58
N TYR A 323 -1.90 6.03 -13.28
CA TYR A 323 -2.12 5.58 -11.90
C TYR A 323 -0.95 4.72 -11.42
N ALA A 324 -0.59 4.91 -10.17
CA ALA A 324 0.51 4.19 -9.56
C ALA A 324 0.25 2.69 -9.38
N LEU A 325 -1.01 2.27 -9.39
CA LEU A 325 -1.43 0.88 -9.41
C LEU A 325 -2.64 0.71 -10.33
N THR A 326 -2.58 -0.32 -11.18
CA THR A 326 -3.71 -0.77 -12.00
C THR A 326 -3.85 -2.28 -11.88
N LEU A 327 -5.05 -2.75 -11.52
CA LEU A 327 -5.42 -4.15 -11.53
C LEU A 327 -6.12 -4.46 -12.85
N GLU A 328 -5.55 -5.36 -13.64
CA GLU A 328 -6.16 -5.86 -14.88
C GLU A 328 -6.68 -7.28 -14.64
N VAL A 329 -7.99 -7.44 -14.69
CA VAL A 329 -8.66 -8.74 -14.53
C VAL A 329 -9.07 -9.25 -15.91
N SER A 330 -8.58 -10.42 -16.28
CA SER A 330 -8.94 -11.09 -17.52
C SER A 330 -9.44 -12.51 -17.24
N LYS A 331 -10.35 -13.00 -18.07
CA LYS A 331 -10.89 -14.36 -17.98
C LYS A 331 -10.89 -15.02 -19.35
N THR A 332 -10.15 -16.10 -19.49
CA THR A 332 -10.23 -17.06 -20.58
C THR A 332 -10.73 -18.40 -20.05
N ASP A 333 -9.88 -19.42 -19.95
CA ASP A 333 -10.15 -20.69 -19.24
C ASP A 333 -10.10 -20.53 -17.72
N ARG A 334 -9.40 -19.52 -17.24
CA ARG A 334 -9.22 -19.15 -15.83
C ARG A 334 -9.17 -17.64 -15.66
N ILE A 335 -9.38 -17.19 -14.44
CA ILE A 335 -9.20 -15.78 -14.07
C ILE A 335 -7.71 -15.52 -13.85
N ARG A 336 -7.22 -14.43 -14.45
CA ARG A 336 -5.89 -13.86 -14.21
C ARG A 336 -6.05 -12.43 -13.78
N ILE A 337 -5.24 -12.02 -12.80
CA ILE A 337 -5.19 -10.64 -12.34
C ILE A 337 -3.74 -10.18 -12.43
N ARG A 338 -3.50 -9.14 -13.21
CA ARG A 338 -2.21 -8.48 -13.32
C ARG A 338 -2.25 -7.18 -12.52
N PHE A 339 -1.32 -7.03 -11.61
CA PHE A 339 -1.07 -5.80 -10.88
C PHE A 339 0.07 -5.07 -11.57
N ASN A 340 -0.22 -4.00 -12.29
CA ASN A 340 0.77 -3.11 -12.89
C ASN A 340 1.01 -1.96 -11.92
N PHE A 341 2.26 -1.73 -11.52
CA PHE A 341 2.57 -0.74 -10.49
C PHE A 341 3.86 0.03 -10.74
N ASP A 342 3.88 1.26 -10.21
CA ASP A 342 5.07 2.11 -10.19
C ASP A 342 6.00 1.67 -9.05
N SER A 343 7.15 1.10 -9.40
CA SER A 343 8.15 0.61 -8.45
C SER A 343 8.80 1.73 -7.62
N SER A 344 8.62 2.99 -7.99
CA SER A 344 9.07 4.13 -7.19
C SER A 344 8.14 4.41 -6.01
N LYS A 345 6.87 4.00 -6.10
CA LYS A 345 5.82 4.20 -5.08
C LYS A 345 5.55 2.94 -4.27
N TYR A 346 5.53 1.77 -4.92
CA TYR A 346 5.19 0.50 -4.27
C TYR A 346 6.31 -0.52 -4.40
N SER A 347 6.63 -1.22 -3.31
CA SER A 347 7.55 -2.35 -3.36
C SER A 347 6.86 -3.60 -3.90
N ALA A 348 7.62 -4.46 -4.59
CA ALA A 348 7.10 -5.75 -5.08
C ALA A 348 6.49 -6.59 -3.93
N GLU A 349 7.15 -6.60 -2.77
CA GLU A 349 6.66 -7.33 -1.58
C GLU A 349 5.31 -6.80 -1.07
N SER A 350 5.09 -5.48 -1.10
CA SER A 350 3.82 -4.88 -0.70
C SER A 350 2.70 -5.26 -1.66
N ILE A 351 2.99 -5.27 -2.96
CA ILE A 351 2.03 -5.71 -3.99
C ILE A 351 1.75 -7.22 -3.87
N GLU A 352 2.78 -8.05 -3.63
CA GLU A 352 2.60 -9.50 -3.39
C GLU A 352 1.67 -9.77 -2.20
N ARG A 353 1.81 -9.03 -1.11
CA ARG A 353 0.92 -9.15 0.05
C ARG A 353 -0.51 -8.76 -0.28
N LEU A 354 -0.71 -7.63 -0.95
CA LEU A 354 -2.04 -7.16 -1.34
C LEU A 354 -2.71 -8.14 -2.32
N ALA A 355 -1.96 -8.62 -3.31
CA ALA A 355 -2.42 -9.61 -4.28
C ALA A 355 -2.77 -10.95 -3.60
N GLY A 356 -1.95 -11.39 -2.64
CA GLY A 356 -2.20 -12.57 -1.84
C GLY A 356 -3.45 -12.45 -0.97
N LEU A 357 -3.65 -11.29 -0.33
CA LEU A 357 -4.86 -11.00 0.44
C LEU A 357 -6.10 -11.02 -0.46
N TYR A 358 -6.05 -10.36 -1.62
CA TYR A 358 -7.16 -10.35 -2.56
C TYR A 358 -7.50 -11.77 -3.05
N LYS A 359 -6.49 -12.56 -3.42
CA LYS A 359 -6.70 -13.95 -3.85
C LYS A 359 -7.34 -14.79 -2.74
N ASN A 360 -6.88 -14.66 -1.50
CA ASN A 360 -7.42 -15.40 -0.36
C ASN A 360 -8.88 -15.02 -0.09
N ILE A 361 -9.20 -13.73 -0.12
CA ILE A 361 -10.59 -13.25 0.03
C ILE A 361 -11.47 -13.82 -1.06
N CYS A 362 -11.01 -13.81 -2.32
CA CYS A 362 -11.75 -14.39 -3.44
C CYS A 362 -12.03 -15.89 -3.25
N ILE A 363 -11.01 -16.67 -2.84
CA ILE A 363 -11.16 -18.12 -2.63
C ILE A 363 -12.07 -18.41 -1.44
N SER A 364 -11.88 -17.72 -0.33
CA SER A 364 -12.70 -17.90 0.87
C SER A 364 -14.16 -17.54 0.64
N ALA A 365 -14.42 -16.51 -0.17
CA ALA A 365 -15.79 -16.10 -0.52
C ALA A 365 -16.59 -17.20 -1.23
N VAL A 366 -15.94 -18.15 -1.91
CA VAL A 366 -16.63 -19.25 -2.62
C VAL A 366 -17.48 -20.09 -1.67
N ASN A 367 -17.05 -20.26 -0.43
CA ASN A 367 -17.72 -21.08 0.57
C ASN A 367 -18.42 -20.28 1.67
N ALA A 368 -18.36 -18.96 1.62
CA ALA A 368 -18.94 -18.06 2.62
C ALA A 368 -20.37 -17.66 2.26
N ASN A 369 -21.25 -17.57 3.25
CA ASN A 369 -22.59 -17.00 3.10
C ASN A 369 -22.60 -15.52 3.49
N ASP A 370 -21.88 -15.19 4.54
CA ASP A 370 -21.78 -13.84 5.10
C ASP A 370 -20.36 -13.27 4.94
N PRO A 371 -20.21 -11.95 4.80
CA PRO A 371 -18.87 -11.35 4.67
C PRO A 371 -17.93 -11.70 5.84
N GLN A 372 -18.45 -11.89 7.04
CA GLN A 372 -17.66 -12.24 8.23
C GLN A 372 -17.01 -13.63 8.13
N ASP A 373 -17.63 -14.55 7.36
CA ASP A 373 -17.12 -15.90 7.16
C ASP A 373 -15.96 -15.95 6.15
N ILE A 374 -15.74 -14.84 5.41
CA ILE A 374 -14.63 -14.74 4.47
C ILE A 374 -13.33 -14.57 5.26
N GLU A 375 -12.39 -15.46 5.10
CA GLU A 375 -11.08 -15.40 5.74
C GLU A 375 -10.13 -14.43 5.02
N ASN A 376 -9.39 -13.66 5.80
CA ASN A 376 -8.39 -12.74 5.25
C ASN A 376 -7.09 -13.45 4.86
N VAL A 377 -6.83 -14.60 5.48
CA VAL A 377 -5.53 -15.27 5.40
C VAL A 377 -5.76 -16.77 5.23
N SER A 378 -5.13 -17.38 4.24
CA SER A 378 -5.17 -18.85 4.12
C SER A 378 -4.52 -19.50 5.34
N GLU A 379 -4.99 -20.70 5.73
CA GLU A 379 -4.38 -21.48 6.82
C GLU A 379 -2.86 -21.63 6.63
N ALA A 380 -2.40 -21.88 5.42
CA ALA A 380 -0.97 -22.02 5.11
C ALA A 380 -0.17 -20.73 5.38
N TYR A 381 -0.74 -19.55 5.10
CA TYR A 381 -0.09 -18.28 5.39
C TYR A 381 -0.16 -17.94 6.88
N SER A 382 -1.29 -18.24 7.55
CA SER A 382 -1.42 -18.13 9.01
C SER A 382 -0.36 -18.96 9.71
N HIS A 383 -0.17 -20.20 9.26
CA HIS A 383 0.85 -21.10 9.83
C HIS A 383 2.26 -20.53 9.62
N LYS A 384 2.58 -20.04 8.43
CA LYS A 384 3.87 -19.42 8.11
C LYS A 384 4.11 -18.13 8.90
N LEU A 385 3.06 -17.34 9.13
CA LEU A 385 3.12 -16.14 9.96
C LEU A 385 3.34 -16.51 11.43
N MET A 386 2.62 -17.53 11.93
CA MET A 386 2.79 -18.06 13.28
C MET A 386 4.19 -18.66 13.50
N GLU A 387 4.77 -19.34 12.51
CA GLU A 387 6.16 -19.79 12.57
C GLU A 387 7.14 -18.62 12.65
N LYS A 388 6.96 -17.58 11.84
CA LYS A 388 7.78 -16.35 11.94
C LYS A 388 7.64 -15.68 13.30
N ILE A 389 6.41 -15.52 13.82
CA ILE A 389 6.15 -14.96 15.15
C ILE A 389 6.82 -15.82 16.22
N LYS A 390 6.74 -17.15 16.11
CA LYS A 390 7.38 -18.08 17.03
C LYS A 390 8.90 -17.96 16.98
N THR A 391 9.50 -17.85 15.80
CA THR A 391 10.96 -17.66 15.63
C THR A 391 11.42 -16.35 16.27
N VAL A 392 10.66 -15.25 16.08
CA VAL A 392 10.94 -13.96 16.73
C VAL A 392 10.76 -14.10 18.26
N SER A 393 9.69 -14.75 18.72
CA SER A 393 9.46 -15.01 20.14
C SER A 393 10.55 -15.89 20.76
N ASP A 394 11.06 -16.88 20.04
CA ASP A 394 12.14 -17.76 20.52
C ASP A 394 13.49 -17.02 20.58
N SER A 395 13.75 -16.07 19.68
CA SER A 395 14.92 -15.19 19.75
C SER A 395 14.89 -14.22 20.93
N MET A 396 13.69 -13.94 21.48
CA MET A 396 13.49 -13.10 22.68
C MET A 396 13.66 -13.86 24.00
N LYS A 397 13.69 -15.19 24.00
CA LYS A 397 13.59 -16.04 25.20
C LYS A 397 14.80 -16.03 26.14
N ASN A 398 15.91 -15.37 25.84
CA ASN A 398 17.15 -15.46 26.63
C ASN A 398 17.79 -14.09 26.90
N GLY A 399 17.04 -13.10 27.33
CA GLY A 399 17.64 -11.81 27.65
C GLY A 399 16.85 -10.96 28.63
N SER A 400 17.57 -10.13 29.38
CA SER A 400 17.01 -9.05 30.17
C SER A 400 17.72 -7.76 29.80
N ILE A 401 17.10 -6.62 30.11
CA ILE A 401 17.73 -5.30 29.89
C ILE A 401 19.07 -5.22 30.62
N THR A 402 19.14 -5.75 31.86
CA THR A 402 20.38 -5.76 32.64
C THR A 402 21.45 -6.66 32.01
N SER A 403 21.09 -7.84 31.49
CA SER A 403 22.06 -8.72 30.84
C SER A 403 22.62 -8.12 29.53
N GLU A 404 21.84 -7.36 28.78
CA GLU A 404 22.32 -6.65 27.60
C GLU A 404 23.21 -5.47 27.98
N PHE A 405 22.87 -4.74 29.04
CA PHE A 405 23.73 -3.70 29.60
C PHE A 405 25.10 -4.26 30.04
N GLU A 406 25.12 -5.36 30.79
CA GLU A 406 26.36 -6.05 31.19
C GLU A 406 27.23 -6.47 30.00
N LYS A 407 26.59 -6.95 28.91
CA LYS A 407 27.33 -7.26 27.66
C LYS A 407 27.95 -6.01 27.05
N ALA A 408 27.23 -4.90 27.05
CA ALA A 408 27.72 -3.63 26.56
C ALA A 408 28.91 -3.13 27.39
N VAL A 409 28.79 -3.19 28.71
CA VAL A 409 29.89 -2.86 29.63
C VAL A 409 31.16 -3.70 29.34
N LYS A 410 30.99 -5.04 29.20
CA LYS A 410 32.12 -5.93 28.89
C LYS A 410 32.76 -5.64 27.53
N LYS A 411 31.98 -5.26 26.53
CA LYS A 411 32.45 -5.02 25.16
C LYS A 411 33.06 -3.63 24.97
N GLN A 412 32.59 -2.61 25.71
CA GLN A 412 32.85 -1.19 25.44
C GLN A 412 33.23 -0.42 26.70
N LYS A 413 33.93 -1.07 27.62
CA LYS A 413 34.21 -0.62 28.99
C LYS A 413 34.61 0.85 29.11
N ASP A 414 35.52 1.29 28.23
CA ASP A 414 36.13 2.63 28.30
C ASP A 414 35.50 3.64 27.33
N ASN A 415 34.45 3.18 26.55
CA ASN A 415 33.72 4.08 25.67
C ASN A 415 32.71 4.91 26.47
N ILE A 416 32.37 6.09 25.92
CA ILE A 416 31.34 6.96 26.48
C ILE A 416 29.98 6.25 26.37
N ALA A 417 29.31 6.09 27.52
CA ALA A 417 27.94 5.55 27.60
C ALA A 417 26.92 6.67 27.61
N LEU A 418 27.17 7.76 28.29
CA LEU A 418 26.27 8.91 28.43
C LEU A 418 27.08 10.21 28.34
N GLU A 419 26.48 11.20 27.67
CA GLU A 419 26.94 12.58 27.63
C GLU A 419 25.79 13.52 28.00
N PHE A 420 26.02 14.45 28.92
CA PHE A 420 25.02 15.45 29.32
C PHE A 420 25.71 16.73 29.78
N ASN A 421 25.29 17.87 29.21
CA ASN A 421 25.85 19.21 29.52
C ASN A 421 27.38 19.31 29.43
N GLY A 422 28.00 18.53 28.53
CA GLY A 422 29.46 18.51 28.33
C GLY A 422 30.21 17.67 29.36
N GLU A 423 29.55 16.97 30.25
CA GLU A 423 30.09 15.92 31.11
C GLU A 423 29.85 14.55 30.47
N GLU A 424 30.77 13.61 30.66
CA GLU A 424 30.73 12.28 30.09
C GLU A 424 30.83 11.20 31.17
N LEU A 425 30.16 10.06 30.93
CA LEU A 425 30.33 8.85 31.71
C LEU A 425 30.65 7.67 30.79
N SER A 426 31.72 6.96 31.11
CA SER A 426 32.01 5.68 30.43
C SER A 426 31.06 4.57 30.86
N TYR A 427 30.98 3.47 30.07
CA TYR A 427 30.18 2.30 30.45
C TYR A 427 30.64 1.72 31.80
N ASN A 428 31.92 1.70 32.10
CA ASN A 428 32.45 1.22 33.36
C ASN A 428 32.09 2.11 34.55
N GLU A 429 32.12 3.45 34.38
CA GLU A 429 31.67 4.37 35.41
C GLU A 429 30.16 4.23 35.67
N LEU A 430 29.36 4.16 34.60
CA LEU A 430 27.92 3.98 34.70
C LEU A 430 27.57 2.66 35.39
N ASP A 431 28.27 1.57 35.08
CA ASP A 431 28.05 0.28 35.75
C ASP A 431 28.30 0.36 37.24
N ARG A 432 29.43 0.96 37.62
CA ARG A 432 29.80 1.15 39.03
C ARG A 432 28.82 2.02 39.82
N ILE A 433 28.40 3.15 39.25
CA ILE A 433 27.43 4.04 39.94
C ILE A 433 26.06 3.40 40.03
N THR A 434 25.62 2.60 39.02
CA THR A 434 24.37 1.86 39.08
C THR A 434 24.43 0.75 40.12
N ASP A 435 25.58 0.08 40.32
CA ASP A 435 25.75 -0.88 41.42
C ASP A 435 25.74 -0.20 42.79
N ALA A 436 26.36 0.98 42.93
CA ALA A 436 26.32 1.75 44.17
C ALA A 436 24.89 2.17 44.57
N LEU A 437 24.08 2.62 43.58
CA LEU A 437 22.69 2.95 43.85
C LEU A 437 21.86 1.68 44.13
N ALA A 438 22.07 0.62 43.39
CA ALA A 438 21.40 -0.67 43.63
C ALA A 438 21.68 -1.18 45.04
N TRP A 439 22.91 -1.07 45.54
CA TRP A 439 23.29 -1.38 46.91
C TRP A 439 22.54 -0.51 47.93
N LYS A 440 22.49 0.81 47.71
CA LYS A 440 21.72 1.72 48.59
C LYS A 440 20.24 1.31 48.61
N LEU A 441 19.61 1.06 47.48
CA LEU A 441 18.21 0.62 47.38
C LEU A 441 17.97 -0.73 48.12
N HIS A 442 18.92 -1.66 48.01
CA HIS A 442 18.87 -2.90 48.77
C HIS A 442 18.93 -2.65 50.26
N CYS A 443 19.79 -1.77 50.75
CA CYS A 443 19.84 -1.35 52.16
C CYS A 443 18.55 -0.73 52.65
N PHE A 444 17.77 -0.06 51.78
CA PHE A 444 16.41 0.41 52.09
C PHE A 444 15.38 -0.76 52.15
N GLY A 445 15.79 -2.00 52.00
CA GLY A 445 14.90 -3.17 51.99
C GLY A 445 14.15 -3.38 50.70
N LEU A 446 14.54 -2.66 49.62
CA LEU A 446 13.95 -2.80 48.29
C LEU A 446 14.66 -3.90 47.48
N GLY A 447 13.89 -4.59 46.64
CA GLY A 447 14.41 -5.72 45.87
C GLY A 447 13.43 -6.13 44.77
N LYS A 448 13.34 -7.43 44.52
CA LYS A 448 12.52 -7.99 43.46
C LYS A 448 11.05 -7.54 43.57
N ASN A 449 10.53 -7.04 42.44
CA ASN A 449 9.18 -6.50 42.27
C ASN A 449 8.92 -5.16 43.00
N ALA A 450 9.92 -4.51 43.60
CA ALA A 450 9.75 -3.14 44.10
C ALA A 450 9.37 -2.19 42.96
N ARG A 451 8.40 -1.31 43.21
CA ARG A 451 7.95 -0.30 42.25
C ARG A 451 8.42 1.06 42.71
N ILE A 452 9.33 1.63 41.96
CA ILE A 452 10.05 2.83 42.38
C ILE A 452 9.78 3.93 41.37
N ALA A 453 9.23 5.05 41.80
CA ALA A 453 9.03 6.23 41.00
C ALA A 453 10.39 6.90 40.74
N ILE A 454 10.56 7.46 39.53
CA ILE A 454 11.76 8.20 39.14
C ILE A 454 11.35 9.57 38.62
N ASP A 455 11.87 10.64 39.23
CA ASP A 455 11.82 11.98 38.64
C ASP A 455 12.51 11.98 37.28
N ILE A 456 11.78 12.36 36.23
CA ILE A 456 12.23 12.30 34.83
C ILE A 456 13.00 13.53 34.34
N THR A 457 13.45 14.39 35.25
CA THR A 457 14.30 15.55 34.89
C THR A 457 15.57 15.04 34.19
N PRO A 458 15.83 15.42 32.92
CA PRO A 458 16.97 14.91 32.17
C PRO A 458 18.30 15.10 32.90
N SER A 459 19.02 13.99 33.14
CA SER A 459 20.29 13.98 33.86
C SER A 459 20.91 12.57 33.82
N PHE A 460 22.15 12.44 34.30
CA PHE A 460 22.77 11.11 34.51
C PHE A 460 22.03 10.29 35.56
N GLU A 461 21.46 10.96 36.58
CA GLU A 461 20.75 10.36 37.70
C GLU A 461 19.56 9.53 37.26
N VAL A 462 18.80 10.02 36.25
CA VAL A 462 17.62 9.30 35.72
C VAL A 462 18.02 7.95 35.12
N ILE A 463 19.03 7.93 34.24
CA ILE A 463 19.49 6.70 33.61
C ILE A 463 20.12 5.75 34.65
N THR A 464 20.88 6.32 35.58
CA THR A 464 21.46 5.57 36.70
C THR A 464 20.38 4.92 37.56
N ALA A 465 19.30 5.66 37.89
CA ALA A 465 18.16 5.14 38.65
C ALA A 465 17.45 4.02 37.90
N MET A 466 17.16 4.19 36.60
CA MET A 466 16.52 3.16 35.78
C MET A 466 17.29 1.84 35.83
N ILE A 467 18.58 1.86 35.56
CA ILE A 467 19.41 0.68 35.54
C ILE A 467 19.54 0.05 36.94
N ALA A 468 19.76 0.87 37.98
CA ALA A 468 19.90 0.39 39.35
C ALA A 468 18.63 -0.29 39.87
N ILE A 469 17.44 0.26 39.57
CA ILE A 469 16.17 -0.38 39.91
C ILE A 469 16.03 -1.73 39.22
N LEU A 470 16.39 -1.80 37.94
CA LEU A 470 16.36 -3.08 37.23
C LEU A 470 17.37 -4.07 37.82
N LYS A 471 18.57 -3.64 38.21
CA LYS A 471 19.58 -4.50 38.86
C LYS A 471 19.08 -5.15 40.13
N ILE A 472 18.30 -4.48 40.99
CA ILE A 472 17.69 -5.09 42.18
C ILE A 472 16.46 -5.95 41.89
N GLY A 473 16.06 -6.08 40.61
CA GLY A 473 14.86 -6.82 40.21
C GLY A 473 13.57 -6.02 40.35
N GLY A 474 13.65 -4.72 40.53
CA GLY A 474 12.52 -3.79 40.64
C GLY A 474 11.96 -3.39 39.26
N CYS A 475 10.98 -2.50 39.31
CA CYS A 475 10.28 -1.89 38.18
C CYS A 475 10.25 -0.38 38.39
N TYR A 476 10.65 0.40 37.40
CA TYR A 476 10.58 1.86 37.51
C TYR A 476 9.28 2.42 36.97
N VAL A 477 8.83 3.54 37.58
CA VAL A 477 7.66 4.31 37.18
C VAL A 477 8.11 5.73 36.87
N PRO A 478 8.12 6.17 35.61
CA PRO A 478 8.44 7.55 35.27
C PRO A 478 7.48 8.52 35.95
N PHE A 479 8.02 9.55 36.60
CA PHE A 479 7.28 10.45 37.46
C PHE A 479 7.63 11.91 37.18
N ASP A 480 6.73 12.60 36.45
CA ASP A 480 6.92 14.00 36.08
C ASP A 480 6.39 14.90 37.21
N LEU A 481 7.29 15.45 38.00
CA LEU A 481 6.98 16.36 39.13
C LEU A 481 6.25 17.63 38.69
N MET A 482 6.19 17.95 37.41
CA MET A 482 5.43 19.11 36.90
C MET A 482 3.92 18.82 36.76
N LEU A 483 3.50 17.58 36.91
CA LEU A 483 2.10 17.19 36.84
C LEU A 483 1.33 17.67 38.11
N PRO A 484 0.00 17.89 38.01
CA PRO A 484 -0.82 18.23 39.17
C PRO A 484 -0.71 17.16 40.27
N GLU A 485 -0.62 17.63 41.53
CA GLU A 485 -0.40 16.77 42.71
C GLU A 485 -1.39 15.60 42.80
N LYS A 486 -2.67 15.86 42.54
CA LYS A 486 -3.70 14.82 42.51
C LYS A 486 -3.38 13.69 41.53
N ARG A 487 -2.85 14.04 40.36
CA ARG A 487 -2.45 13.07 39.34
C ARG A 487 -1.25 12.24 39.80
N LEU A 488 -0.30 12.87 40.46
CA LEU A 488 0.86 12.22 41.02
C LEU A 488 0.45 11.22 42.14
N GLN A 489 -0.50 11.61 43.02
CA GLN A 489 -1.07 10.73 44.02
C GLN A 489 -1.79 9.52 43.40
N ASP A 490 -2.55 9.73 42.33
CA ASP A 490 -3.22 8.64 41.60
C ASP A 490 -2.20 7.65 41.02
N ILE A 491 -1.10 8.13 40.40
CA ILE A 491 -0.02 7.28 39.87
C ILE A 491 0.62 6.45 40.99
N ILE A 492 0.97 7.06 42.11
CA ILE A 492 1.56 6.37 43.26
C ILE A 492 0.66 5.25 43.75
N LYS A 493 -0.61 5.54 43.91
CA LYS A 493 -1.61 4.60 44.39
C LYS A 493 -1.84 3.45 43.37
N ASP A 494 -2.05 3.79 42.10
CA ASP A 494 -2.40 2.81 41.08
C ASP A 494 -1.20 1.91 40.72
N ALA A 495 0.02 2.44 40.78
CA ALA A 495 1.25 1.65 40.59
C ALA A 495 1.78 1.04 41.87
N ASP A 496 1.21 1.32 43.04
CA ASP A 496 1.70 0.82 44.34
C ASP A 496 3.19 1.13 44.55
N VAL A 497 3.56 2.41 44.39
CA VAL A 497 4.94 2.89 44.46
C VAL A 497 5.45 2.86 45.90
N SER A 498 6.66 2.30 46.11
CA SER A 498 7.28 2.15 47.42
C SER A 498 8.26 3.28 47.79
N LEU A 499 8.87 3.90 46.79
CA LEU A 499 9.90 4.94 46.94
C LEU A 499 9.88 5.89 45.76
N LEU A 500 10.17 7.18 45.99
CA LEU A 500 10.42 8.16 44.93
C LEU A 500 11.92 8.49 44.87
N LEU A 501 12.55 8.33 43.71
CA LEU A 501 13.89 8.84 43.45
C LEU A 501 13.81 10.21 42.78
N THR A 502 14.50 11.21 43.34
CA THR A 502 14.57 12.56 42.80
C THR A 502 15.97 12.85 42.24
N VAL A 503 16.05 13.74 41.28
CA VAL A 503 17.30 14.29 40.75
C VAL A 503 17.74 15.44 41.62
N GLY A 504 18.76 15.20 42.46
CA GLY A 504 19.21 16.16 43.47
C GLY A 504 18.19 16.37 44.61
N GLU A 505 18.55 17.23 45.58
CA GLU A 505 17.63 17.63 46.65
C GLU A 505 16.54 18.52 46.09
N LYS A 506 15.30 18.07 46.14
CA LYS A 506 14.11 18.83 45.74
C LYS A 506 13.07 18.78 46.83
N GLU A 507 12.43 19.95 47.08
CA GLU A 507 11.19 19.94 47.84
C GLU A 507 10.08 19.25 47.05
N THR A 508 9.66 18.10 47.51
CA THR A 508 8.55 17.36 46.91
C THR A 508 7.33 17.43 47.84
N PRO A 509 6.09 17.50 47.30
CA PRO A 509 4.91 17.31 48.10
C PRO A 509 4.95 16.00 48.87
N SER A 510 4.34 15.98 50.07
CA SER A 510 4.25 14.74 50.85
C SER A 510 3.27 13.79 50.18
N PHE A 511 3.79 12.80 49.46
CA PHE A 511 2.99 11.76 48.80
C PHE A 511 2.70 10.54 49.69
N GLY A 512 3.14 10.57 50.98
CA GLY A 512 3.00 9.44 51.89
C GLY A 512 3.96 8.27 51.61
N ILE A 513 4.95 8.48 50.75
CA ILE A 513 6.07 7.56 50.46
C ILE A 513 7.38 8.29 50.77
N GLU A 514 8.42 7.51 51.05
CA GLU A 514 9.76 8.05 51.23
C GLU A 514 10.30 8.57 49.90
N ASN A 515 11.16 9.61 49.94
CA ASN A 515 11.92 10.09 48.82
C ASN A 515 13.42 9.97 49.09
N PHE A 516 14.18 9.76 48.01
CA PHE A 516 15.63 9.64 48.08
C PHE A 516 16.25 10.41 46.92
N ALA A 517 17.13 11.37 47.25
CA ALA A 517 17.85 12.15 46.24
C ALA A 517 18.99 11.33 45.67
N VAL A 518 19.04 11.22 44.36
CA VAL A 518 20.12 10.57 43.63
C VAL A 518 21.15 11.64 43.22
N ASP A 519 22.37 11.45 43.65
CA ASP A 519 23.52 12.27 43.24
C ASP A 519 24.65 11.37 42.72
N VAL A 520 24.91 11.46 41.41
CA VAL A 520 25.95 10.66 40.75
C VAL A 520 27.34 10.91 41.32
N LYS A 521 27.66 12.14 41.80
CA LYS A 521 28.96 12.48 42.38
C LYS A 521 29.14 11.75 43.71
N GLU A 522 28.11 11.72 44.54
CA GLU A 522 28.14 10.99 45.80
C GLU A 522 28.26 9.47 45.56
N LEU A 523 27.51 8.93 44.60
CA LEU A 523 27.54 7.50 44.25
C LEU A 523 28.95 7.04 43.80
N LYS A 524 29.74 7.89 43.20
CA LYS A 524 31.16 7.58 42.83
C LYS A 524 32.03 7.24 44.04
N SER A 525 31.67 7.67 45.25
CA SER A 525 32.44 7.42 46.49
C SER A 525 31.89 6.27 47.34
N VAL A 526 30.75 5.71 46.99
CA VAL A 526 30.11 4.61 47.75
C VAL A 526 30.94 3.32 47.64
N ALA A 527 31.25 2.72 48.79
CA ALA A 527 31.86 1.40 48.85
C ALA A 527 30.79 0.32 48.56
N ILE A 528 31.02 -0.45 47.55
CA ILE A 528 30.14 -1.58 47.15
C ILE A 528 30.71 -2.86 47.78
N PRO A 529 29.91 -3.69 48.43
CA PRO A 529 30.40 -4.97 48.97
C PRO A 529 30.85 -5.91 47.84
N GLU A 530 31.81 -6.79 48.12
CA GLU A 530 32.22 -7.83 47.17
C GLU A 530 31.09 -8.84 46.89
N ASP A 531 30.21 -9.07 47.85
CA ASP A 531 29.02 -9.87 47.67
C ASP A 531 27.93 -9.08 46.93
N VAL A 532 27.72 -9.43 45.67
CA VAL A 532 26.71 -8.86 44.80
C VAL A 532 25.36 -9.60 44.81
N SER A 533 25.05 -10.29 45.91
CA SER A 533 23.78 -11.03 46.06
C SER A 533 22.53 -10.14 45.95
N PHE A 534 22.66 -8.84 46.09
CA PHE A 534 21.60 -7.83 45.86
C PHE A 534 21.26 -7.64 44.39
N ILE A 535 22.09 -8.08 43.44
CA ILE A 535 21.81 -8.04 42.02
C ILE A 535 20.92 -9.20 41.64
N SER A 536 19.72 -8.91 41.18
CA SER A 536 18.71 -9.90 40.82
C SER A 536 18.94 -10.43 39.41
N GLN A 537 18.86 -11.75 39.27
CA GLN A 537 18.78 -12.35 37.94
C GLN A 537 17.40 -12.07 37.32
N ARG A 538 17.40 -11.45 36.16
CA ARG A 538 16.21 -11.09 35.37
C ARG A 538 16.12 -11.93 34.11
N ASN A 539 14.90 -12.04 33.58
CA ASN A 539 14.60 -12.66 32.30
C ASN A 539 13.55 -11.81 31.55
N GLU A 540 13.20 -12.21 30.36
CA GLU A 540 12.25 -11.52 29.47
C GLU A 540 10.86 -11.27 30.07
N LYS A 541 10.45 -12.00 31.10
CA LYS A 541 9.13 -11.86 31.75
C LYS A 541 9.11 -10.84 32.88
N ASN A 542 10.27 -10.41 33.37
CA ASN A 542 10.31 -9.44 34.44
C ASN A 542 9.78 -8.07 33.99
N ILE A 543 8.98 -7.45 34.82
CA ILE A 543 8.47 -6.10 34.56
C ILE A 543 9.63 -5.12 34.60
N SER A 544 9.81 -4.33 33.53
CA SER A 544 10.82 -3.27 33.46
C SER A 544 10.29 -1.94 33.97
N ASN A 545 9.12 -1.55 33.50
CA ASN A 545 8.53 -0.26 33.84
C ASN A 545 7.02 -0.22 33.69
N ILE A 546 6.39 0.79 34.30
CA ILE A 546 4.96 1.09 34.17
C ILE A 546 4.82 2.52 33.62
N MET A 547 4.30 2.66 32.41
CA MET A 547 4.07 3.93 31.74
C MET A 547 2.62 4.35 31.88
N PHE A 548 2.36 5.59 32.33
CA PHE A 548 1.00 6.12 32.43
C PHE A 548 0.62 6.94 31.21
N THR A 549 -0.40 6.50 30.50
CA THR A 549 -0.95 7.22 29.34
C THR A 549 -2.20 8.00 29.71
N SER A 550 -2.42 9.14 29.02
CA SER A 550 -3.70 9.88 29.08
C SER A 550 -4.76 9.05 28.33
N GLY A 551 -5.41 8.12 29.03
CA GLY A 551 -6.47 7.30 28.42
C GLY A 551 -7.64 8.16 27.91
N THR A 552 -8.44 7.63 26.98
CA THR A 552 -9.71 8.19 26.49
C THR A 552 -10.77 8.37 27.59
N THR A 553 -10.54 7.82 28.79
CA THR A 553 -11.31 8.01 30.02
C THR A 553 -10.51 8.88 30.97
N ALA A 554 -11.15 9.78 31.71
CA ALA A 554 -10.55 10.82 32.57
C ALA A 554 -9.48 10.35 33.61
N LYS A 555 -9.24 9.04 33.75
CA LYS A 555 -8.20 8.48 34.64
C LYS A 555 -7.02 7.95 33.81
N PRO A 556 -5.76 8.26 34.23
CA PRO A 556 -4.56 7.64 33.62
C PRO A 556 -4.61 6.13 33.71
N LYS A 557 -4.11 5.43 32.68
CA LYS A 557 -3.96 3.97 32.68
C LYS A 557 -2.49 3.61 32.68
N GLY A 558 -2.07 2.79 33.65
CA GLY A 558 -0.72 2.26 33.70
C GLY A 558 -0.55 1.08 32.72
N VAL A 559 0.37 1.21 31.78
CA VAL A 559 0.78 0.14 30.86
C VAL A 559 2.01 -0.54 31.42
N VAL A 560 1.90 -1.82 31.70
CA VAL A 560 3.02 -2.63 32.23
C VAL A 560 3.85 -3.17 31.10
N LEU A 561 5.14 -2.85 31.07
CA LEU A 561 6.10 -3.33 30.09
C LEU A 561 7.07 -4.33 30.74
N ASN A 562 7.48 -5.34 30.00
CA ASN A 562 8.48 -6.31 30.45
C ASN A 562 9.78 -6.20 29.64
N ASP A 563 10.85 -6.80 30.16
CA ASP A 563 12.17 -6.78 29.53
C ASP A 563 12.13 -7.33 28.10
N GLY A 564 11.37 -8.40 27.86
CA GLY A 564 11.22 -9.01 26.54
C GLY A 564 10.53 -8.08 25.52
N GLY A 565 9.52 -7.33 25.94
CA GLY A 565 8.84 -6.36 25.09
C GLY A 565 9.76 -5.21 24.68
N VAL A 566 10.52 -4.65 25.63
CA VAL A 566 11.50 -3.59 25.38
C VAL A 566 12.62 -4.07 24.46
N LEU A 567 13.20 -5.24 24.76
CA LEU A 567 14.28 -5.81 23.94
C LEU A 567 13.80 -6.20 22.54
N GLY A 568 12.56 -6.68 22.45
CA GLY A 568 11.93 -7.01 21.16
C GLY A 568 11.79 -5.78 20.25
N LEU A 569 11.41 -4.64 20.80
CA LEU A 569 11.33 -3.39 20.08
C LEU A 569 12.71 -2.95 19.58
N VAL A 570 13.75 -3.03 20.44
CA VAL A 570 15.10 -2.59 20.10
C VAL A 570 15.79 -3.54 19.11
N LYS A 571 15.71 -4.86 19.32
CA LYS A 571 16.46 -5.84 18.52
C LYS A 571 15.79 -6.23 17.21
N ASN A 572 14.45 -6.25 17.18
CA ASN A 572 13.69 -6.79 16.04
C ASN A 572 12.77 -5.77 15.36
N GLY A 573 12.75 -4.53 15.83
CA GLY A 573 11.80 -3.51 15.37
C GLY A 573 12.06 -2.99 13.95
N ASN A 574 13.18 -3.29 13.32
CA ASN A 574 13.60 -2.76 11.99
C ASN A 574 13.43 -1.24 11.81
N LEU A 575 13.08 -0.53 12.89
CA LEU A 575 12.87 0.92 12.89
C LEU A 575 14.18 1.67 12.81
N VAL A 576 15.22 1.12 13.43
CA VAL A 576 16.55 1.75 13.55
C VAL A 576 17.62 0.67 13.49
N ASP A 577 18.63 0.86 12.63
CA ASP A 577 19.80 0.00 12.59
C ASP A 577 20.82 0.47 13.65
N TYR A 578 20.65 -0.02 14.86
CA TYR A 578 21.47 0.38 16.01
C TYR A 578 22.96 0.02 15.86
N GLU A 579 23.32 -0.91 14.97
CA GLU A 579 24.73 -1.24 14.69
C GLU A 579 25.44 -0.12 13.92
N LYS A 580 24.69 0.74 13.23
CA LYS A 580 25.20 1.87 12.45
C LYS A 580 25.14 3.22 13.19
N ILE A 581 24.57 3.24 14.37
CA ILE A 581 24.42 4.47 15.15
C ILE A 581 25.58 4.56 16.16
N SER A 582 26.37 5.62 16.06
CA SER A 582 27.45 5.92 17.00
C SER A 582 26.98 6.70 18.23
N CYS A 583 25.88 7.44 18.10
CA CYS A 583 25.32 8.27 19.18
C CYS A 583 23.82 8.48 18.96
N GLN A 584 23.02 8.44 20.02
CA GLN A 584 21.59 8.75 19.97
C GLN A 584 21.28 9.91 20.90
N PHE A 585 20.61 10.93 20.35
CA PHE A 585 20.12 12.05 21.13
C PHE A 585 18.72 11.76 21.69
N GLN A 586 18.55 11.93 23.01
CA GLN A 586 17.25 11.81 23.65
C GLN A 586 16.48 13.12 23.52
N ASN A 587 15.49 13.17 22.65
CA ASN A 587 14.67 14.36 22.36
C ASN A 587 13.23 14.25 22.91
N SER A 588 12.84 13.13 23.47
CA SER A 588 11.51 12.91 24.02
C SER A 588 11.54 12.76 25.55
N SER A 589 10.42 13.08 26.19
CA SER A 589 10.27 12.79 27.61
C SER A 589 10.36 11.28 27.87
N ILE A 590 11.01 10.90 28.98
CA ILE A 590 11.08 9.50 29.45
C ILE A 590 9.69 9.00 29.91
N ALA A 591 8.73 9.89 30.07
CA ALA A 591 7.36 9.55 30.48
C ALA A 591 6.47 9.03 29.32
N PHE A 592 6.99 9.08 28.08
CA PHE A 592 6.26 8.66 26.89
C PHE A 592 7.03 7.60 26.11
#